data_8d108f7c661023a15e8374caf01baa74
#
_entry.id   8d108f7c661023a15e8374caf01baa74
#
_cell.length_a   1.000
_cell.length_b   1.000
_cell.length_c   1.000
_cell.angle_alpha   90.00
_cell.angle_beta   90.00
_cell.angle_gamma   90.00
#
_symmetry.space_group_name_H-M   'P 1'
#
loop_
_entity.id
_entity.type
_entity.pdbx_description
1 polymer ?
#
loop_
_entity_poly.entity_id
_entity_poly.type
_entity_poly.pdbx_seq_one_letter_code
_entity_poly.pdbx_strand_id
1 'polypeptide(L)'
;GCDSTVALTLSVHPSVHPVEKVSICSGESYLGHNTTGVYIDTFTNVHGCDSIRTINLTVLPQTFSVLDEAICPGQQFAGYSAAGTYLDTFVNMYGCDSIRTLHLTVHPVTFSHMFETICEGQSFLGYDTTGVYTDTLVNANGCDSIRTLELTVLPRRYETVDTSICFGENYVGY
;
A
#
# COMPACT_ATOMS: atom_id res chain seq x y z
N GLY A 1 57.26 -49.50 63.84
CA GLY A 1 56.20 -48.85 63.05
C GLY A 1 56.53 -48.89 61.58
N CYS A 2 55.67 -49.41 60.76
CA CYS A 2 55.86 -49.39 59.30
C CYS A 2 55.33 -48.02 58.74
N ASP A 3 56.14 -47.36 57.88
CA ASP A 3 55.79 -46.12 57.29
C ASP A 3 54.70 -46.39 56.27
N SER A 4 53.58 -45.59 56.33
CA SER A 4 52.48 -45.62 55.37
C SER A 4 52.66 -44.46 54.36
N THR A 5 52.78 -44.81 53.08
CA THR A 5 52.87 -43.85 52.03
C THR A 5 51.45 -43.66 51.38
N VAL A 6 51.00 -42.43 51.30
CA VAL A 6 49.76 -42.05 50.59
C VAL A 6 50.15 -41.42 49.28
N ALA A 7 49.70 -41.99 48.18
CA ALA A 7 49.82 -41.37 46.84
C ALA A 7 48.56 -40.59 46.56
N LEU A 8 48.68 -39.28 46.40
CA LEU A 8 47.58 -38.39 45.95
C LEU A 8 47.73 -38.14 44.46
N THR A 9 46.68 -38.45 43.66
CA THR A 9 46.58 -38.05 42.27
C THR A 9 45.63 -36.88 42.22
N LEU A 10 46.14 -35.70 41.92
CA LEU A 10 45.36 -34.46 41.77
C LEU A 10 45.10 -34.17 40.29
N SER A 11 43.83 -34.07 39.90
CA SER A 11 43.42 -33.59 38.55
C SER A 11 42.86 -32.19 38.67
N VAL A 12 43.47 -31.26 37.97
CA VAL A 12 43.00 -29.86 37.90
C VAL A 12 42.25 -29.64 36.62
N HIS A 13 40.95 -29.29 36.71
CA HIS A 13 40.12 -28.92 35.56
C HIS A 13 40.14 -27.41 35.39
N PRO A 14 40.35 -26.91 34.15
CA PRO A 14 40.40 -25.48 33.90
C PRO A 14 39.00 -24.87 33.95
N SER A 15 38.90 -23.60 34.40
CA SER A 15 37.74 -22.73 34.13
C SER A 15 37.71 -22.32 32.65
N VAL A 16 36.55 -22.10 32.10
CA VAL A 16 36.36 -21.63 30.70
C VAL A 16 35.80 -20.21 30.70
N HIS A 17 36.21 -19.43 29.68
CA HIS A 17 35.84 -18.03 29.53
C HIS A 17 35.35 -17.77 28.09
N PRO A 18 34.21 -18.35 27.71
CA PRO A 18 33.66 -18.12 26.38
C PRO A 18 33.20 -16.67 26.20
N VAL A 19 33.42 -16.12 24.99
CA VAL A 19 32.91 -14.84 24.55
C VAL A 19 31.87 -15.09 23.46
N GLU A 20 30.65 -14.72 23.71
CA GLU A 20 29.52 -14.88 22.79
C GLU A 20 29.13 -13.51 22.20
N LYS A 21 28.86 -13.47 20.90
CA LYS A 21 28.26 -12.32 20.23
C LYS A 21 26.87 -12.73 19.83
N VAL A 22 25.88 -12.06 20.37
CA VAL A 22 24.48 -12.38 20.17
C VAL A 22 23.74 -11.13 19.72
N SER A 23 22.85 -11.27 18.70
CA SER A 23 21.93 -10.24 18.30
C SER A 23 20.51 -10.76 18.49
N ILE A 24 19.68 -9.94 19.11
CA ILE A 24 18.25 -10.19 19.33
C ILE A 24 17.45 -9.02 18.80
N CYS A 25 16.16 -9.23 18.54
CA CYS A 25 15.28 -8.16 18.16
C CYS A 25 14.76 -7.38 19.39
N SER A 26 14.39 -6.13 19.18
CA SER A 26 13.75 -5.32 20.23
C SER A 26 12.49 -6.04 20.74
N GLY A 27 12.38 -6.16 22.06
CA GLY A 27 11.32 -6.92 22.74
C GLY A 27 11.69 -8.35 23.11
N GLU A 28 12.78 -8.90 22.57
CA GLU A 28 13.32 -10.20 22.96
C GLU A 28 14.31 -10.10 24.13
N SER A 29 14.66 -11.24 24.72
CA SER A 29 15.67 -11.32 25.74
C SER A 29 16.58 -12.53 25.52
N TYR A 30 17.85 -12.37 25.84
CA TYR A 30 18.84 -13.45 25.86
C TYR A 30 19.42 -13.58 27.27
N LEU A 31 19.21 -14.74 27.90
CA LEU A 31 19.65 -15.05 29.26
C LEU A 31 19.24 -13.97 30.30
N GLY A 32 18.05 -13.39 30.13
CA GLY A 32 17.53 -12.33 30.99
C GLY A 32 17.96 -10.91 30.64
N HIS A 33 18.86 -10.74 29.66
CA HIS A 33 19.30 -9.43 29.18
C HIS A 33 18.50 -9.01 27.91
N ASN A 34 18.04 -7.79 27.88
CA ASN A 34 17.21 -7.24 26.79
C ASN A 34 17.68 -5.88 26.29
N THR A 35 18.88 -5.44 26.68
CA THR A 35 19.48 -4.19 26.22
C THR A 35 20.85 -4.44 25.63
N THR A 36 21.27 -3.64 24.67
CA THR A 36 22.63 -3.73 24.10
C THR A 36 23.65 -3.46 25.16
N GLY A 37 24.61 -4.36 25.27
CA GLY A 37 25.66 -4.25 26.28
C GLY A 37 26.60 -5.44 26.32
N VAL A 38 27.56 -5.37 27.25
CA VAL A 38 28.47 -6.48 27.59
C VAL A 38 28.08 -6.98 28.97
N TYR A 39 27.73 -8.25 29.03
CA TYR A 39 27.30 -8.90 30.27
C TYR A 39 28.26 -10.00 30.62
N ILE A 40 28.47 -10.18 31.91
CA ILE A 40 29.34 -11.20 32.46
C ILE A 40 28.53 -12.10 33.39
N ASP A 41 28.34 -13.35 32.96
CA ASP A 41 27.60 -14.35 33.69
C ASP A 41 28.57 -15.43 34.23
N THR A 42 28.30 -15.93 35.41
CA THR A 42 28.98 -17.08 35.97
C THR A 42 28.16 -18.35 35.77
N PHE A 43 28.79 -19.43 35.42
CA PHE A 43 28.16 -20.74 35.26
C PHE A 43 29.11 -21.86 35.64
N THR A 44 28.58 -23.02 35.98
CA THR A 44 29.38 -24.20 36.29
C THR A 44 29.59 -25.01 35.02
N ASN A 45 30.85 -25.30 34.68
CA ASN A 45 31.19 -26.10 33.51
C ASN A 45 30.98 -27.62 33.76
N VAL A 46 31.18 -28.44 32.71
CA VAL A 46 30.96 -29.90 32.74
C VAL A 46 31.83 -30.64 33.77
N HIS A 47 32.86 -30.01 34.29
CA HIS A 47 33.74 -30.57 35.32
C HIS A 47 33.41 -30.07 36.74
N GLY A 48 32.31 -29.29 36.89
CA GLY A 48 31.90 -28.74 38.18
C GLY A 48 32.68 -27.51 38.62
N CYS A 49 33.51 -26.91 37.73
CA CYS A 49 34.28 -25.70 38.03
C CYS A 49 33.51 -24.43 37.61
N ASP A 50 33.62 -23.36 38.39
CA ASP A 50 33.09 -22.06 38.07
C ASP A 50 33.76 -21.50 36.80
N SER A 51 32.95 -21.01 35.89
CA SER A 51 33.37 -20.47 34.63
C SER A 51 32.67 -19.13 34.38
N ILE A 52 33.31 -18.26 33.62
CA ILE A 52 32.81 -16.90 33.31
C ILE A 52 32.50 -16.83 31.82
N ARG A 53 31.28 -16.42 31.48
CA ARG A 53 30.86 -16.16 30.11
C ARG A 53 30.72 -14.66 29.92
N THR A 54 31.31 -14.12 28.84
CA THR A 54 31.12 -12.75 28.39
C THR A 54 30.16 -12.74 27.21
N ILE A 55 29.05 -12.01 27.31
CA ILE A 55 28.04 -11.88 26.28
C ILE A 55 28.09 -10.44 25.71
N ASN A 56 28.44 -10.31 24.46
CA ASN A 56 28.30 -9.06 23.70
C ASN A 56 26.92 -9.07 23.02
N LEU A 57 25.92 -8.49 23.69
CA LEU A 57 24.55 -8.45 23.22
C LEU A 57 24.31 -7.20 22.41
N THR A 58 23.71 -7.36 21.21
CA THR A 58 23.22 -6.27 20.37
C THR A 58 21.71 -6.42 20.20
N VAL A 59 20.96 -5.41 20.58
CA VAL A 59 19.52 -5.35 20.34
C VAL A 59 19.27 -4.58 19.04
N LEU A 60 18.73 -5.29 18.06
CA LEU A 60 18.40 -4.75 16.72
C LEU A 60 17.05 -4.04 16.77
N PRO A 61 16.91 -2.87 16.13
CA PRO A 61 15.68 -2.09 16.18
C PRO A 61 14.56 -2.74 15.35
N GLN A 62 13.34 -2.64 15.85
CA GLN A 62 12.14 -2.75 15.07
C GLN A 62 11.99 -1.48 14.24
N THR A 63 11.52 -1.57 12.98
CA THR A 63 11.30 -0.41 12.12
C THR A 63 9.81 -0.19 11.91
N PHE A 64 9.43 1.07 11.72
CA PHE A 64 8.06 1.50 11.50
C PHE A 64 8.00 2.35 10.23
N SER A 65 6.97 2.17 9.43
CA SER A 65 6.70 2.99 8.26
C SER A 65 5.22 3.31 8.15
N VAL A 66 4.91 4.45 7.57
CA VAL A 66 3.54 4.86 7.23
C VAL A 66 3.48 5.01 5.72
N LEU A 67 2.43 4.50 5.12
CA LEU A 67 2.16 4.58 3.69
C LEU A 67 0.72 5.02 3.49
N ASP A 68 0.56 6.11 2.73
CA ASP A 68 -0.74 6.62 2.30
C ASP A 68 -0.94 6.26 0.83
N GLU A 69 -2.01 5.52 0.54
CA GLU A 69 -2.34 5.05 -0.80
C GLU A 69 -3.80 5.28 -1.12
N ALA A 70 -4.08 5.46 -2.41
CA ALA A 70 -5.42 5.65 -2.91
C ALA A 70 -5.68 4.73 -4.11
N ILE A 71 -6.85 4.10 -4.11
CA ILE A 71 -7.29 3.18 -5.17
C ILE A 71 -8.67 3.58 -5.69
N CYS A 72 -9.02 3.07 -6.86
CA CYS A 72 -10.37 3.16 -7.41
C CYS A 72 -11.23 1.96 -7.00
N PRO A 73 -12.57 2.05 -7.06
CA PRO A 73 -13.46 0.93 -6.79
C PRO A 73 -13.12 -0.28 -7.66
N GLY A 74 -13.07 -1.45 -7.03
CA GLY A 74 -12.68 -2.71 -7.69
C GLY A 74 -11.18 -2.97 -7.78
N GLN A 75 -10.33 -2.01 -7.41
CA GLN A 75 -8.88 -2.20 -7.29
C GLN A 75 -8.50 -2.70 -5.90
N GLN A 76 -7.27 -3.20 -5.78
CA GLN A 76 -6.69 -3.67 -4.53
C GLN A 76 -5.26 -3.14 -4.39
N PHE A 77 -4.88 -2.83 -3.16
CA PHE A 77 -3.50 -2.52 -2.78
C PHE A 77 -3.10 -3.40 -1.58
N ALA A 78 -2.00 -4.10 -1.68
CA ALA A 78 -1.50 -5.02 -0.65
C ALA A 78 -2.55 -6.05 -0.16
N GLY A 79 -3.53 -6.43 -1.02
CA GLY A 79 -4.62 -7.35 -0.68
C GLY A 79 -5.85 -6.68 -0.05
N TYR A 80 -5.82 -5.37 0.18
CA TYR A 80 -6.93 -4.59 0.72
C TYR A 80 -7.68 -3.87 -0.39
N SER A 81 -9.01 -3.86 -0.32
CA SER A 81 -9.90 -3.22 -1.30
C SER A 81 -10.85 -2.18 -0.70
N ALA A 82 -10.88 -2.06 0.63
CA ALA A 82 -11.71 -1.10 1.33
C ALA A 82 -10.86 0.03 1.93
N ALA A 83 -11.43 1.23 2.04
CA ALA A 83 -10.78 2.33 2.76
C ALA A 83 -10.59 1.97 4.24
N GLY A 84 -9.43 2.28 4.80
CA GLY A 84 -9.13 1.97 6.19
C GLY A 84 -7.67 2.14 6.55
N THR A 85 -7.35 1.86 7.79
CA THR A 85 -5.98 1.79 8.29
C THR A 85 -5.65 0.33 8.58
N TYR A 86 -4.58 -0.15 7.98
CA TYR A 86 -4.12 -1.53 8.08
C TYR A 86 -2.72 -1.58 8.66
N LEU A 87 -2.44 -2.61 9.44
CA LEU A 87 -1.13 -2.88 10.01
C LEU A 87 -0.59 -4.16 9.39
N ASP A 88 0.52 -4.04 8.67
CA ASP A 88 1.23 -5.17 8.07
C ASP A 88 2.56 -5.37 8.78
N THR A 89 2.92 -6.64 8.99
CA THR A 89 4.21 -7.01 9.58
C THR A 89 5.10 -7.61 8.51
N PHE A 90 6.32 -7.11 8.41
CA PHE A 90 7.37 -7.59 7.50
C PHE A 90 8.64 -7.87 8.29
N VAL A 91 9.54 -8.65 7.72
CA VAL A 91 10.89 -8.82 8.27
C VAL A 91 11.78 -7.73 7.67
N ASN A 92 12.46 -6.95 8.52
CA ASN A 92 13.39 -5.92 8.08
C ASN A 92 14.76 -6.51 7.67
N MET A 93 15.70 -5.66 7.20
CA MET A 93 17.03 -6.09 6.78
C MET A 93 17.89 -6.74 7.86
N TYR A 94 17.49 -6.59 9.12
CA TYR A 94 18.18 -7.19 10.27
C TYR A 94 17.55 -8.51 10.72
N GLY A 95 16.49 -8.97 10.06
CA GLY A 95 15.75 -10.16 10.43
C GLY A 95 14.70 -9.96 11.52
N CYS A 96 14.46 -8.70 11.93
CA CYS A 96 13.48 -8.34 12.96
C CYS A 96 12.16 -7.84 12.32
N ASP A 97 11.08 -7.88 13.10
CA ASP A 97 9.78 -7.39 12.66
C ASP A 97 9.84 -5.90 12.31
N SER A 98 9.14 -5.55 11.24
CA SER A 98 8.90 -4.20 10.77
C SER A 98 7.40 -4.00 10.62
N ILE A 99 6.85 -2.95 11.18
CA ILE A 99 5.42 -2.64 11.12
C ILE A 99 5.18 -1.52 10.13
N ARG A 100 4.33 -1.78 9.14
CA ARG A 100 3.83 -0.76 8.22
C ARG A 100 2.39 -0.43 8.58
N THR A 101 2.11 0.86 8.77
CA THR A 101 0.74 1.39 8.84
C THR A 101 0.37 1.86 7.44
N LEU A 102 -0.64 1.23 6.84
CA LEU A 102 -1.18 1.61 5.55
C LEU A 102 -2.50 2.37 5.77
N HIS A 103 -2.57 3.61 5.31
CA HIS A 103 -3.81 4.36 5.19
C HIS A 103 -4.30 4.26 3.75
N LEU A 104 -5.34 3.45 3.53
CA LEU A 104 -5.92 3.23 2.21
C LEU A 104 -7.18 4.06 2.04
N THR A 105 -7.22 4.85 0.96
CA THR A 105 -8.37 5.63 0.53
C THR A 105 -8.96 5.01 -0.74
N VAL A 106 -10.29 4.92 -0.83
CA VAL A 106 -10.98 4.52 -2.06
C VAL A 106 -11.71 5.74 -2.62
N HIS A 107 -11.26 6.22 -3.79
CA HIS A 107 -11.90 7.34 -4.47
C HIS A 107 -13.21 6.89 -5.11
N PRO A 108 -14.29 7.70 -5.05
CA PRO A 108 -15.55 7.35 -5.66
C PRO A 108 -15.50 7.44 -7.19
N VAL A 109 -16.35 6.64 -7.86
CA VAL A 109 -16.76 6.89 -9.23
C VAL A 109 -17.56 8.19 -9.25
N THR A 110 -17.33 9.06 -10.25
CA THR A 110 -18.07 10.29 -10.42
C THR A 110 -19.10 10.13 -11.53
N PHE A 111 -20.20 10.89 -11.43
CA PHE A 111 -21.29 10.88 -12.41
C PHE A 111 -21.57 12.30 -12.87
N SER A 112 -21.82 12.46 -14.16
CA SER A 112 -22.29 13.72 -14.74
C SER A 112 -23.43 13.46 -15.71
N HIS A 113 -24.39 14.39 -15.76
CA HIS A 113 -25.52 14.32 -16.65
C HIS A 113 -25.57 15.63 -17.47
N MET A 114 -25.73 15.48 -18.79
CA MET A 114 -25.79 16.58 -19.76
C MET A 114 -27.02 16.44 -20.59
N PHE A 115 -27.64 17.57 -20.90
CA PHE A 115 -28.75 17.68 -21.82
C PHE A 115 -28.33 18.60 -22.98
N GLU A 116 -28.44 18.10 -24.19
CA GLU A 116 -28.13 18.89 -25.39
C GLU A 116 -29.19 18.75 -26.45
N THR A 117 -29.36 19.83 -27.21
CA THR A 117 -30.26 19.88 -28.34
C THR A 117 -29.51 20.40 -29.56
N ILE A 118 -29.50 19.62 -30.63
CA ILE A 118 -28.87 19.97 -31.90
C ILE A 118 -29.88 19.92 -33.03
N CYS A 119 -29.54 20.50 -34.20
CA CYS A 119 -30.36 20.39 -35.40
C CYS A 119 -29.92 19.15 -36.20
N GLU A 120 -30.85 18.64 -37.01
CA GLU A 120 -30.57 17.57 -37.97
C GLU A 120 -29.37 17.92 -38.87
N GLY A 121 -28.41 16.98 -38.97
CA GLY A 121 -27.14 17.15 -39.68
C GLY A 121 -26.00 17.73 -38.83
N GLN A 122 -26.22 18.03 -37.54
CA GLN A 122 -25.19 18.35 -36.59
C GLN A 122 -24.85 17.13 -35.74
N SER A 123 -23.69 17.15 -35.09
CA SER A 123 -23.27 16.13 -34.12
C SER A 123 -22.75 16.79 -32.84
N PHE A 124 -22.98 16.15 -31.72
CA PHE A 124 -22.43 16.54 -30.41
C PHE A 124 -21.74 15.35 -29.75
N LEU A 125 -20.48 15.51 -29.39
CA LEU A 125 -19.62 14.46 -28.84
C LEU A 125 -19.58 13.15 -29.65
N GLY A 126 -19.78 13.26 -30.98
CA GLY A 126 -19.80 12.13 -31.91
C GLY A 126 -21.17 11.48 -32.11
N TYR A 127 -22.21 11.98 -31.44
CA TYR A 127 -23.59 11.50 -31.57
C TYR A 127 -24.41 12.48 -32.42
N ASP A 128 -25.25 11.95 -33.29
CA ASP A 128 -26.06 12.71 -34.27
C ASP A 128 -27.54 12.30 -34.29
N THR A 129 -27.94 11.43 -33.38
CA THR A 129 -29.32 10.96 -33.24
C THR A 129 -29.87 11.22 -31.84
N THR A 130 -31.18 11.41 -31.73
CA THR A 130 -31.84 11.54 -30.43
C THR A 130 -31.69 10.27 -29.64
N GLY A 131 -31.19 10.39 -28.38
CA GLY A 131 -30.98 9.24 -27.53
C GLY A 131 -30.32 9.59 -26.20
N VAL A 132 -30.12 8.55 -25.38
CA VAL A 132 -29.36 8.60 -24.13
C VAL A 132 -28.04 7.83 -24.34
N TYR A 133 -26.93 8.49 -24.14
CA TYR A 133 -25.61 7.95 -24.37
C TYR A 133 -24.83 7.98 -23.08
N THR A 134 -24.06 6.92 -22.85
CA THR A 134 -23.22 6.81 -21.64
C THR A 134 -21.77 6.60 -22.04
N ASP A 135 -20.90 7.49 -21.58
CA ASP A 135 -19.47 7.43 -21.79
C ASP A 135 -18.75 7.20 -20.46
N THR A 136 -17.68 6.42 -20.51
CA THR A 136 -16.77 6.27 -19.37
C THR A 136 -15.52 7.11 -19.61
N LEU A 137 -15.27 8.05 -18.74
CA LEU A 137 -14.15 8.98 -18.74
C LEU A 137 -13.29 8.72 -17.49
N VAL A 138 -12.16 9.40 -17.38
CA VAL A 138 -11.31 9.37 -16.18
C VAL A 138 -11.48 10.69 -15.43
N ASN A 139 -11.76 10.61 -14.12
CA ASN A 139 -11.87 11.78 -13.26
C ASN A 139 -10.49 12.29 -12.79
N ALA A 140 -10.47 13.39 -12.02
CA ALA A 140 -9.23 13.99 -11.53
C ALA A 140 -8.39 13.08 -10.61
N ASN A 141 -9.00 12.06 -10.03
CA ASN A 141 -8.32 11.08 -9.16
C ASN A 141 -7.86 9.83 -9.93
N GLY A 142 -8.00 9.81 -11.26
CA GLY A 142 -7.64 8.67 -12.09
C GLY A 142 -8.67 7.54 -12.10
N CYS A 143 -9.82 7.72 -11.47
CA CYS A 143 -10.91 6.73 -11.41
C CYS A 143 -11.98 7.01 -12.46
N ASP A 144 -12.86 6.05 -12.68
CA ASP A 144 -13.93 6.16 -13.65
C ASP A 144 -14.85 7.36 -13.34
N SER A 145 -15.26 8.03 -14.43
CA SER A 145 -16.29 9.06 -14.45
C SER A 145 -17.31 8.68 -15.50
N ILE A 146 -18.54 8.45 -15.09
CA ILE A 146 -19.63 8.07 -15.99
C ILE A 146 -20.40 9.33 -16.37
N ARG A 147 -20.40 9.65 -17.69
CA ARG A 147 -21.16 10.75 -18.25
C ARG A 147 -22.38 10.19 -18.97
N THR A 148 -23.57 10.69 -18.64
CA THR A 148 -24.82 10.42 -19.36
C THR A 148 -25.18 11.68 -20.14
N LEU A 149 -25.34 11.53 -21.45
CA LEU A 149 -25.81 12.58 -22.37
C LEU A 149 -27.22 12.24 -22.84
N GLU A 150 -28.16 13.10 -22.59
CA GLU A 150 -29.49 13.10 -23.26
C GLU A 150 -29.46 14.07 -24.43
N LEU A 151 -29.42 13.52 -25.65
CA LEU A 151 -29.36 14.29 -26.88
C LEU A 151 -30.74 14.33 -27.56
N THR A 152 -31.19 15.52 -27.89
CA THR A 152 -32.38 15.75 -28.71
C THR A 152 -31.97 16.34 -30.06
N VAL A 153 -32.34 15.69 -31.14
CA VAL A 153 -32.12 16.19 -32.51
C VAL A 153 -33.44 16.71 -33.07
N LEU A 154 -33.48 18.00 -33.33
CA LEU A 154 -34.61 18.66 -33.91
C LEU A 154 -34.61 18.49 -35.43
N PRO A 155 -35.73 18.13 -36.03
CA PRO A 155 -35.83 18.00 -37.49
C PRO A 155 -35.63 19.35 -38.18
N ARG A 156 -35.09 19.30 -39.37
CA ARG A 156 -34.96 20.48 -40.23
C ARG A 156 -36.35 20.98 -40.62
N ARG A 157 -36.59 22.27 -40.40
CA ARG A 157 -37.85 22.90 -40.81
C ARG A 157 -37.72 23.39 -42.24
N TYR A 158 -38.63 23.00 -43.07
CA TYR A 158 -38.76 23.50 -44.41
C TYR A 158 -39.99 24.40 -44.46
N GLU A 159 -39.81 25.65 -44.94
CA GLU A 159 -40.91 26.57 -45.23
C GLU A 159 -41.02 26.72 -46.74
N THR A 160 -42.20 26.47 -47.24
CA THR A 160 -42.53 26.75 -48.66
C THR A 160 -43.14 28.13 -48.71
N VAL A 161 -42.55 28.99 -49.51
CA VAL A 161 -43.09 30.33 -49.81
C VAL A 161 -43.70 30.29 -51.20
N ASP A 162 -45.03 30.27 -51.24
CA ASP A 162 -45.77 30.42 -52.49
C ASP A 162 -45.93 31.90 -52.77
N THR A 163 -45.32 32.35 -53.83
CA THR A 163 -45.44 33.74 -54.28
C THR A 163 -45.78 33.76 -55.76
N SER A 164 -46.53 34.77 -56.15
CA SER A 164 -46.82 35.03 -57.54
C SER A 164 -46.25 36.38 -57.96
N ILE A 165 -45.66 36.43 -59.14
CA ILE A 165 -45.11 37.65 -59.72
C ILE A 165 -45.83 37.92 -61.10
N CYS A 166 -45.87 39.17 -61.52
CA CYS A 166 -46.40 39.55 -62.81
C CYS A 166 -45.36 39.30 -63.92
N PHE A 167 -45.82 39.14 -65.14
CA PHE A 167 -44.97 38.97 -66.31
C PHE A 167 -43.95 40.14 -66.40
N GLY A 168 -42.65 39.85 -66.42
CA GLY A 168 -41.57 40.85 -66.49
C GLY A 168 -41.01 41.32 -65.19
N GLU A 169 -41.52 40.84 -64.05
CA GLU A 169 -40.93 41.09 -62.71
C GLU A 169 -39.95 39.98 -62.29
N ASN A 170 -39.00 40.33 -61.47
CA ASN A 170 -38.06 39.38 -60.85
C ASN A 170 -38.41 39.20 -59.40
N TYR A 171 -38.45 37.93 -58.93
CA TYR A 171 -38.53 37.63 -57.53
C TYR A 171 -37.16 37.87 -56.85
N VAL A 172 -37.16 38.84 -55.95
CA VAL A 172 -35.97 39.12 -55.09
C VAL A 172 -36.28 38.54 -53.73
N GLY A 173 -36.17 37.24 -53.68
CA GLY A 173 -36.35 36.48 -52.45
C GLY A 173 -35.04 36.21 -51.73
N TYR A 174 -35.12 35.66 -50.48
CA TYR A 174 -34.05 35.40 -49.47
C TYR A 174 -32.67 35.13 -49.99
#